data_995cee9e7deb0d9af074298f0f5d5dce
#
_entry.id   995cee9e7deb0d9af074298f0f5d5dce
#
_cell.length_a   1.000
_cell.length_b   1.000
_cell.length_c   1.000
_cell.angle_alpha   90.00
_cell.angle_beta   90.00
_cell.angle_gamma   90.00
#
_symmetry.space_group_name_H-M   'P 1'
#
loop_
_entity.id
_entity.type
_entity.pdbx_description
1 polymer ?
#
loop_
_entity_poly.entity_id
_entity_poly.type
_entity_poly.pdbx_seq_one_letter_code
_entity_poly.pdbx_strand_id
1 'polypeptide(L)'
;RQRQMCIRDRFTMQTQKDLVIRSDRDGILNIDVLSFGRLSHRILEEVGTKEMPVLDDTGKSLVLQKVAADLKEQLPAMGSLLHKQGYIHEVKSAISEFMQYGISTQDMDKLITSAQKRGALAMKLKDLKTLYRGFQDYIRDHFITTEETLDVLRRSLSKSKILKGSVVVFDGFTGFTPIQNRLIQELMRVCAETIVTVTIGVGEDPYKMDGEQKLFHLSKKTVADLEKLAAEAEVERGEDLFVKGGPNRFAKAPALHYLEQNLFRYQYEPYAGEQQEIHMFEALSPREEVHQTALYIRHLIREQGMTYRDIAVVIGDLEGYASYVETEFGQLEIPCFLDRTRGIVLNPMIEYIKSALQLYIKDFSYDTVFHFLRSGMADISREEIDELENYVIRTGARGYRTYSRLFTRRTEEMQENAEGSEQAEEKTMERLNRIRQQFMDAVEILHMGSQEKAGDYVSHLYDFLEQNQVQQKLLN
;
A
#
# COMPACT_ATOMS: atom_id res chain seq x y z
N ARG A 1 -36.25 -2.65 -13.75
CA ARG A 1 -35.31 -3.75 -13.45
C ARG A 1 -34.59 -3.44 -12.15
N GLN A 2 -34.55 -4.40 -11.26
CA GLN A 2 -33.88 -4.29 -9.96
C GLN A 2 -32.37 -4.17 -10.13
N ARG A 3 -31.72 -3.22 -9.43
CA ARG A 3 -30.27 -3.07 -9.47
C ARG A 3 -29.60 -4.14 -8.62
N GLN A 4 -28.51 -4.68 -9.09
CA GLN A 4 -27.71 -5.66 -8.36
C GLN A 4 -26.33 -5.08 -8.08
N MET A 5 -25.82 -5.27 -6.88
CA MET A 5 -24.48 -4.86 -6.47
C MET A 5 -23.74 -6.07 -5.94
N CYS A 6 -22.64 -6.44 -6.62
CA CYS A 6 -21.73 -7.47 -6.15
C CYS A 6 -20.57 -6.81 -5.43
N ILE A 7 -20.43 -7.05 -4.12
CA ILE A 7 -19.33 -6.54 -3.32
C ILE A 7 -18.30 -7.64 -3.17
N ARG A 8 -17.07 -7.35 -3.57
CA ARG A 8 -15.95 -8.28 -3.54
C ARG A 8 -14.73 -7.68 -2.89
N ASP A 9 -14.00 -8.50 -2.16
CA ASP A 9 -12.73 -8.11 -1.54
C ASP A 9 -11.64 -7.96 -2.61
N ARG A 10 -11.52 -8.96 -3.50
CA ARG A 10 -10.50 -9.03 -4.55
C ARG A 10 -11.12 -9.38 -5.91
N PHE A 11 -10.35 -9.20 -6.98
CA PHE A 11 -10.73 -9.60 -8.35
C PHE A 11 -12.02 -8.96 -8.89
N THR A 12 -12.33 -7.72 -8.47
CA THR A 12 -13.54 -7.02 -8.95
C THR A 12 -13.59 -6.90 -10.47
N MET A 13 -12.46 -6.61 -11.12
CA MET A 13 -12.34 -6.53 -12.58
C MET A 13 -12.60 -7.86 -13.27
N GLN A 14 -12.05 -8.96 -12.75
CA GLN A 14 -12.26 -10.30 -13.31
C GLN A 14 -13.73 -10.72 -13.18
N THR A 15 -14.33 -10.48 -12.00
CA THR A 15 -15.76 -10.76 -11.80
C THR A 15 -16.64 -9.96 -12.75
N GLN A 16 -16.32 -8.68 -12.96
CA GLN A 16 -17.07 -7.85 -13.91
C GLN A 16 -16.96 -8.42 -15.33
N LYS A 17 -15.77 -8.83 -15.74
CA LYS A 17 -15.54 -9.48 -17.03
C LYS A 17 -16.31 -10.79 -17.17
N ASP A 18 -16.28 -11.64 -16.15
CA ASP A 18 -16.99 -12.92 -16.15
C ASP A 18 -18.52 -12.72 -16.24
N LEU A 19 -19.05 -11.70 -15.56
CA LEU A 19 -20.46 -11.34 -15.64
C LEU A 19 -20.84 -10.84 -17.04
N VAL A 20 -19.99 -10.06 -17.70
CA VAL A 20 -20.21 -9.61 -19.08
C VAL A 20 -20.22 -10.81 -20.04
N ILE A 21 -19.23 -11.71 -19.93
CA ILE A 21 -19.10 -12.91 -20.78
C ILE A 21 -20.31 -13.83 -20.62
N ARG A 22 -20.87 -13.95 -19.41
CA ARG A 22 -22.03 -14.79 -19.10
C ARG A 22 -23.36 -14.09 -19.38
N SER A 23 -23.35 -12.82 -19.75
CA SER A 23 -24.53 -12.05 -20.06
C SER A 23 -24.95 -12.31 -21.52
N ASP A 24 -26.21 -12.66 -21.76
CA ASP A 24 -26.77 -12.81 -23.10
C ASP A 24 -26.81 -11.51 -23.93
N ARG A 25 -26.31 -10.38 -23.39
CA ARG A 25 -26.44 -9.04 -23.97
C ARG A 25 -25.12 -8.32 -24.19
N ASP A 26 -23.99 -8.99 -24.14
CA ASP A 26 -22.65 -8.43 -24.32
C ASP A 26 -22.35 -7.25 -23.40
N GLY A 27 -23.07 -7.13 -22.28
CA GLY A 27 -22.86 -6.04 -21.30
C GLY A 27 -23.72 -6.14 -20.05
N ILE A 28 -23.34 -5.38 -19.03
CA ILE A 28 -24.03 -5.25 -17.75
C ILE A 28 -24.35 -3.78 -17.48
N LEU A 29 -25.64 -3.42 -17.39
CA LEU A 29 -26.08 -2.05 -17.11
C LEU A 29 -26.62 -1.87 -15.68
N ASN A 30 -27.18 -2.92 -15.10
CA ASN A 30 -27.82 -2.88 -13.79
C ASN A 30 -27.05 -3.68 -12.72
N ILE A 31 -25.82 -4.09 -13.02
CA ILE A 31 -24.97 -4.81 -12.10
C ILE A 31 -23.71 -3.98 -11.89
N ASP A 32 -23.45 -3.63 -10.66
CA ASP A 32 -22.24 -2.95 -10.24
C ASP A 32 -21.35 -3.93 -9.46
N VAL A 33 -20.08 -4.07 -9.86
CA VAL A 33 -19.09 -4.86 -9.10
C VAL A 33 -18.15 -3.90 -8.39
N LEU A 34 -18.19 -3.89 -7.07
CA LEU A 34 -17.58 -2.86 -6.24
C LEU A 34 -16.75 -3.50 -5.11
N SER A 35 -15.74 -2.79 -4.63
CA SER A 35 -15.17 -3.00 -3.31
C SER A 35 -15.91 -2.14 -2.28
N PHE A 36 -15.70 -2.38 -0.98
CA PHE A 36 -16.28 -1.52 0.07
C PHE A 36 -15.93 -0.03 -0.13
N GLY A 37 -14.69 0.28 -0.50
CA GLY A 37 -14.26 1.65 -0.77
C GLY A 37 -14.99 2.29 -1.96
N ARG A 38 -15.17 1.56 -3.06
CA ARG A 38 -15.93 2.04 -4.22
C ARG A 38 -17.42 2.20 -3.93
N LEU A 39 -18.00 1.30 -3.12
CA LEU A 39 -19.35 1.44 -2.63
C LEU A 39 -19.51 2.73 -1.83
N SER A 40 -18.54 3.00 -0.90
CA SER A 40 -18.55 4.20 -0.09
C SER A 40 -18.54 5.47 -0.95
N HIS A 41 -17.59 5.56 -1.87
CA HIS A 41 -17.49 6.71 -2.79
C HIS A 41 -18.80 6.92 -3.56
N ARG A 42 -19.35 5.86 -4.16
CA ARG A 42 -20.56 5.95 -4.97
C ARG A 42 -21.80 6.42 -4.19
N ILE A 43 -21.97 5.92 -2.96
CA ILE A 43 -23.14 6.28 -2.15
C ILE A 43 -22.98 7.65 -1.51
N LEU A 44 -21.79 8.00 -1.04
CA LEU A 44 -21.54 9.32 -0.45
C LEU A 44 -21.66 10.43 -1.51
N GLU A 45 -21.21 10.19 -2.74
CA GLU A 45 -21.42 11.08 -3.88
C GLU A 45 -22.92 11.24 -4.20
N GLU A 46 -23.69 10.15 -4.23
CA GLU A 46 -25.15 10.19 -4.47
C GLU A 46 -25.86 11.03 -3.41
N VAL A 47 -25.52 10.83 -2.15
CA VAL A 47 -26.22 11.46 -1.00
C VAL A 47 -25.80 12.93 -0.85
N GLY A 48 -24.68 13.34 -1.46
CA GLY A 48 -24.19 14.72 -1.38
C GLY A 48 -23.73 15.09 0.02
N THR A 49 -23.18 14.15 0.78
CA THR A 49 -22.55 14.45 2.07
C THR A 49 -21.35 15.36 1.86
N LYS A 50 -21.25 16.41 2.71
CA LYS A 50 -20.08 17.29 2.71
C LYS A 50 -18.85 16.44 3.00
N GLU A 51 -18.04 16.19 1.96
CA GLU A 51 -16.89 15.31 2.07
C GLU A 51 -15.88 15.95 3.01
N MET A 52 -15.68 15.33 4.16
CA MET A 52 -14.46 15.56 4.93
C MET A 52 -13.31 14.85 4.20
N PRO A 53 -12.13 15.49 4.09
CA PRO A 53 -10.99 14.86 3.46
C PRO A 53 -10.65 13.52 4.12
N VAL A 54 -10.49 12.49 3.29
CA VAL A 54 -10.09 11.15 3.78
C VAL A 54 -8.58 11.11 3.93
N LEU A 55 -8.10 10.81 5.13
CA LEU A 55 -6.68 10.59 5.38
C LEU A 55 -6.26 9.23 4.81
N ASP A 56 -5.35 9.27 3.87
CA ASP A 56 -4.61 8.11 3.42
C ASP A 56 -3.51 7.70 4.43
N ASP A 57 -2.77 6.67 4.14
CA ASP A 57 -1.70 6.16 5.00
C ASP A 57 -0.57 7.16 5.23
N THR A 58 -0.28 8.02 4.26
CA THR A 58 0.70 9.09 4.38
C THR A 58 0.19 10.19 5.31
N GLY A 59 -1.05 10.62 5.10
CA GLY A 59 -1.73 11.60 5.95
C GLY A 59 -1.82 11.14 7.41
N LYS A 60 -2.18 9.88 7.65
CA LYS A 60 -2.18 9.29 9.01
C LYS A 60 -0.79 9.35 9.65
N SER A 61 0.26 9.03 8.88
CA SER A 61 1.65 9.08 9.38
C SER A 61 2.07 10.49 9.76
N LEU A 62 1.72 11.50 8.94
CA LEU A 62 2.01 12.91 9.21
C LEU A 62 1.26 13.42 10.46
N VAL A 63 -0.03 13.10 10.59
CA VAL A 63 -0.82 13.45 11.78
C VAL A 63 -0.23 12.80 13.01
N LEU A 64 0.15 11.52 12.94
CA LEU A 64 0.77 10.83 14.08
C LEU A 64 2.12 11.41 14.47
N GLN A 65 2.94 11.84 13.50
CA GLN A 65 4.20 12.56 13.79
C GLN A 65 3.93 13.87 14.53
N LYS A 66 2.93 14.63 14.07
CA LYS A 66 2.50 15.87 14.72
C LYS A 66 2.03 15.63 16.14
N VAL A 67 1.11 14.71 16.35
CA VAL A 67 0.56 14.32 17.66
C VAL A 67 1.67 13.80 18.59
N ALA A 68 2.60 12.99 18.05
CA ALA A 68 3.73 12.47 18.82
C ALA A 68 4.70 13.57 19.26
N ALA A 69 4.93 14.59 18.43
CA ALA A 69 5.73 15.75 18.79
C ALA A 69 5.06 16.57 19.90
N ASP A 70 3.77 16.81 19.80
CA ASP A 70 2.99 17.59 20.76
C ASP A 70 2.86 16.87 22.13
N LEU A 71 2.81 15.54 22.13
CA LEU A 71 2.65 14.72 23.35
C LEU A 71 3.95 14.08 23.84
N LYS A 72 5.11 14.47 23.33
CA LYS A 72 6.41 13.81 23.57
C LYS A 72 6.71 13.57 25.06
N GLU A 73 6.40 14.53 25.93
CA GLU A 73 6.65 14.42 27.37
C GLU A 73 5.73 13.42 28.07
N GLN A 74 4.59 13.08 27.46
CA GLN A 74 3.61 12.12 27.97
C GLN A 74 3.86 10.68 27.45
N LEU A 75 4.92 10.46 26.70
CA LEU A 75 5.26 9.20 26.04
C LEU A 75 6.60 8.63 26.52
N PRO A 76 6.68 8.19 27.80
CA PRO A 76 7.96 7.79 28.42
C PRO A 76 8.62 6.59 27.75
N ALA A 77 7.84 5.65 27.16
CA ALA A 77 8.38 4.44 26.54
C ALA A 77 8.67 4.61 25.03
N MET A 78 7.92 5.45 24.33
CA MET A 78 7.94 5.53 22.87
C MET A 78 8.42 6.89 22.34
N GLY A 79 8.32 7.96 23.10
CA GLY A 79 8.55 9.35 22.65
C GLY A 79 9.91 9.59 22.01
N SER A 80 10.96 8.92 22.47
CA SER A 80 12.31 9.03 21.90
C SER A 80 12.49 8.31 20.55
N LEU A 81 11.58 7.43 20.18
CA LEU A 81 11.64 6.61 18.96
C LEU A 81 10.73 7.13 17.84
N LEU A 82 9.76 7.96 18.17
CA LEU A 82 8.72 8.42 17.24
C LEU A 82 9.21 9.40 16.14
N HIS A 83 10.48 9.84 16.19
CA HIS A 83 11.11 10.54 15.09
C HIS A 83 11.54 9.61 13.94
N LYS A 84 11.58 8.28 14.17
CA LYS A 84 11.96 7.29 13.17
C LYS A 84 10.73 6.88 12.35
N GLN A 85 10.80 7.00 11.03
CA GLN A 85 9.69 6.68 10.12
C GLN A 85 9.16 5.25 10.29
N GLY A 86 10.04 4.26 10.40
CA GLY A 86 9.63 2.87 10.62
C GLY A 86 8.82 2.68 11.90
N TYR A 87 9.17 3.41 12.97
CA TYR A 87 8.43 3.32 14.23
C TYR A 87 7.05 3.99 14.15
N ILE A 88 6.95 5.13 13.47
CA ILE A 88 5.64 5.76 13.15
C ILE A 88 4.76 4.83 12.31
N HIS A 89 5.36 4.11 11.36
CA HIS A 89 4.62 3.15 10.53
C HIS A 89 3.99 2.03 11.38
N GLU A 90 4.75 1.45 12.32
CA GLU A 90 4.23 0.44 13.24
C GLU A 90 3.10 0.97 14.13
N VAL A 91 3.26 2.18 14.67
CA VAL A 91 2.22 2.84 15.47
C VAL A 91 0.97 3.11 14.63
N LYS A 92 1.14 3.60 13.39
CA LYS A 92 0.04 3.81 12.45
C LYS A 92 -0.71 2.50 12.19
N SER A 93 0.02 1.42 11.93
CA SER A 93 -0.59 0.11 11.68
C SER A 93 -1.41 -0.38 12.87
N ALA A 94 -0.88 -0.27 14.09
CA ALA A 94 -1.60 -0.63 15.31
C ALA A 94 -2.86 0.24 15.52
N ILE A 95 -2.78 1.55 15.28
CA ILE A 95 -3.93 2.46 15.39
C ILE A 95 -4.99 2.14 14.33
N SER A 96 -4.58 1.86 13.08
CA SER A 96 -5.50 1.44 12.02
C SER A 96 -6.22 0.13 12.39
N GLU A 97 -5.53 -0.85 12.96
CA GLU A 97 -6.15 -2.07 13.46
C GLU A 97 -7.16 -1.77 14.58
N PHE A 98 -6.81 -0.92 15.55
CA PHE A 98 -7.76 -0.54 16.61
C PHE A 98 -9.03 0.09 16.05
N MET A 99 -8.90 0.97 15.07
CA MET A 99 -10.05 1.59 14.40
C MET A 99 -10.87 0.57 13.63
N GLN A 100 -10.20 -0.31 12.87
CA GLN A 100 -10.85 -1.35 12.07
C GLN A 100 -11.64 -2.35 12.91
N TYR A 101 -11.10 -2.71 14.08
CA TYR A 101 -11.77 -3.62 15.02
C TYR A 101 -12.68 -2.89 16.03
N GLY A 102 -12.74 -1.57 15.97
CA GLY A 102 -13.59 -0.76 16.85
C GLY A 102 -13.14 -0.78 18.31
N ILE A 103 -11.84 -0.96 18.55
CA ILE A 103 -11.25 -0.94 19.89
C ILE A 103 -11.28 0.50 20.42
N SER A 104 -12.02 0.69 21.50
CA SER A 104 -12.09 1.99 22.18
C SER A 104 -10.93 2.22 23.14
N THR A 105 -10.74 3.48 23.55
CA THR A 105 -9.75 3.81 24.59
C THR A 105 -10.07 3.12 25.93
N GLN A 106 -11.34 2.76 26.19
CA GLN A 106 -11.76 2.00 27.38
C GLN A 106 -11.33 0.52 27.25
N ASP A 107 -11.43 -0.07 26.06
CA ASP A 107 -10.97 -1.44 25.83
C ASP A 107 -9.44 -1.55 25.96
N MET A 108 -8.72 -0.50 25.59
CA MET A 108 -7.27 -0.42 25.83
C MET A 108 -6.93 -0.44 27.32
N ASP A 109 -7.79 0.10 28.22
CA ASP A 109 -7.58 0.00 29.67
C ASP A 109 -7.63 -1.46 30.16
N LYS A 110 -8.49 -2.28 29.57
CA LYS A 110 -8.54 -3.72 29.88
C LYS A 110 -7.25 -4.41 29.39
N LEU A 111 -6.77 -4.07 28.20
CA LEU A 111 -5.50 -4.59 27.66
C LEU A 111 -4.31 -4.21 28.54
N ILE A 112 -4.23 -2.93 28.98
CA ILE A 112 -3.19 -2.44 29.89
C ILE A 112 -3.22 -3.20 31.21
N THR A 113 -4.41 -3.41 31.75
CA THR A 113 -4.61 -4.15 33.01
C THR A 113 -4.14 -5.60 32.88
N SER A 114 -4.47 -6.28 31.80
CA SER A 114 -4.03 -7.65 31.56
C SER A 114 -2.53 -7.76 31.33
N ALA A 115 -1.89 -6.70 30.80
CA ALA A 115 -0.47 -6.62 30.55
C ALA A 115 0.37 -6.18 31.76
N GLN A 116 -0.23 -5.87 32.91
CA GLN A 116 0.47 -5.33 34.10
C GLN A 116 1.66 -6.18 34.56
N LYS A 117 1.57 -7.50 34.48
CA LYS A 117 2.65 -8.44 34.80
C LYS A 117 3.87 -8.30 33.85
N ARG A 118 3.69 -7.67 32.68
CA ARG A 118 4.72 -7.41 31.68
C ARG A 118 4.97 -5.90 31.62
N GLY A 119 5.66 -5.33 32.57
CA GLY A 119 5.81 -3.88 32.78
C GLY A 119 6.15 -3.06 31.53
N ALA A 120 7.10 -3.55 30.71
CA ALA A 120 7.46 -2.87 29.44
C ALA A 120 6.31 -2.82 28.43
N LEU A 121 5.52 -3.90 28.31
CA LEU A 121 4.36 -3.96 27.45
C LEU A 121 3.25 -3.02 27.94
N ALA A 122 2.99 -3.02 29.25
CA ALA A 122 2.00 -2.14 29.85
C ALA A 122 2.34 -0.66 29.62
N MET A 123 3.62 -0.27 29.71
CA MET A 123 4.06 1.10 29.40
C MET A 123 3.87 1.45 27.94
N LYS A 124 4.25 0.58 27.01
CA LYS A 124 4.02 0.80 25.57
C LYS A 124 2.53 0.94 25.23
N LEU A 125 1.66 0.11 25.83
CA LEU A 125 0.21 0.20 25.63
C LEU A 125 -0.38 1.51 26.19
N LYS A 126 0.20 2.06 27.28
CA LYS A 126 -0.22 3.38 27.80
C LYS A 126 0.14 4.49 26.81
N ASP A 127 1.38 4.48 26.31
CA ASP A 127 1.81 5.47 25.32
C ASP A 127 0.97 5.34 24.03
N LEU A 128 0.71 4.12 23.56
CA LEU A 128 -0.12 3.86 22.39
C LEU A 128 -1.57 4.35 22.58
N LYS A 129 -2.13 4.17 23.79
CA LYS A 129 -3.45 4.74 24.14
C LYS A 129 -3.43 6.27 24.08
N THR A 130 -2.37 6.90 24.61
CA THR A 130 -2.22 8.35 24.58
C THR A 130 -2.13 8.88 23.16
N LEU A 131 -1.34 8.23 22.30
CA LEU A 131 -1.24 8.55 20.87
C LEU A 131 -2.56 8.33 20.14
N TYR A 132 -3.24 7.23 20.39
CA TYR A 132 -4.53 6.91 19.75
C TYR A 132 -5.60 7.97 20.10
N ARG A 133 -5.67 8.36 21.37
CA ARG A 133 -6.57 9.44 21.79
C ARG A 133 -6.21 10.77 21.15
N GLY A 134 -4.92 11.16 21.17
CA GLY A 134 -4.45 12.40 20.54
C GLY A 134 -4.73 12.41 19.03
N PHE A 135 -4.55 11.28 18.36
CA PHE A 135 -4.88 11.12 16.94
C PHE A 135 -6.38 11.31 16.68
N GLN A 136 -7.24 10.63 17.45
CA GLN A 136 -8.68 10.78 17.32
C GLN A 136 -9.16 12.21 17.60
N ASP A 137 -8.59 12.88 18.62
CA ASP A 137 -8.91 14.26 18.93
C ASP A 137 -8.48 15.22 17.82
N TYR A 138 -7.34 14.96 17.18
CA TYR A 138 -6.83 15.77 16.08
C TYR A 138 -7.70 15.67 14.81
N ILE A 139 -8.14 14.45 14.45
CA ILE A 139 -8.89 14.22 13.20
C ILE A 139 -10.39 14.56 13.31
N ARG A 140 -10.95 14.59 14.52
CA ARG A 140 -12.40 14.60 14.80
C ARG A 140 -13.22 15.53 13.91
N ASP A 141 -12.79 16.77 13.69
CA ASP A 141 -13.55 17.79 12.97
C ASP A 141 -12.91 18.18 11.62
N HIS A 142 -11.81 17.54 11.25
CA HIS A 142 -11.01 17.93 10.09
C HIS A 142 -10.92 16.85 9.03
N PHE A 143 -10.86 15.61 9.45
CA PHE A 143 -10.60 14.47 8.57
C PHE A 143 -11.42 13.25 8.99
N ILE A 144 -11.58 12.32 8.05
CA ILE A 144 -12.00 10.95 8.32
C ILE A 144 -10.88 10.00 7.88
N THR A 145 -10.76 8.86 8.54
CA THR A 145 -9.84 7.82 8.08
C THR A 145 -10.53 6.87 7.12
N THR A 146 -9.74 6.08 6.39
CA THR A 146 -10.28 5.05 5.49
C THR A 146 -11.17 4.06 6.26
N GLU A 147 -10.81 3.74 7.51
CA GLU A 147 -11.60 2.87 8.38
C GLU A 147 -12.94 3.51 8.78
N GLU A 148 -12.94 4.81 9.07
CA GLU A 148 -14.16 5.55 9.44
C GLU A 148 -15.10 5.78 8.26
N THR A 149 -14.58 5.74 7.03
CA THR A 149 -15.39 5.90 5.82
C THR A 149 -16.56 4.92 5.79
N LEU A 150 -16.38 3.68 6.28
CA LEU A 150 -17.44 2.68 6.34
C LEU A 150 -18.51 3.04 7.39
N ASP A 151 -18.15 3.70 8.49
CA ASP A 151 -19.13 4.16 9.49
C ASP A 151 -19.90 5.39 8.99
N VAL A 152 -19.24 6.30 8.29
CA VAL A 152 -19.90 7.44 7.60
C VAL A 152 -20.87 6.91 6.54
N LEU A 153 -20.44 5.94 5.73
CA LEU A 153 -21.29 5.25 4.77
C LEU A 153 -22.52 4.66 5.45
N ARG A 154 -22.33 3.89 6.53
CA ARG A 154 -23.41 3.26 7.30
C ARG A 154 -24.49 4.26 7.71
N ARG A 155 -24.10 5.42 8.23
CA ARG A 155 -25.03 6.49 8.64
C ARG A 155 -25.78 7.14 7.46
N SER A 156 -25.24 6.99 6.25
CA SER A 156 -25.79 7.61 5.04
C SER A 156 -26.65 6.65 4.20
N LEU A 157 -26.61 5.33 4.47
CA LEU A 157 -27.28 4.30 3.67
C LEU A 157 -28.78 4.54 3.50
N SER A 158 -29.48 4.92 4.59
CA SER A 158 -30.92 5.16 4.59
C SER A 158 -31.36 6.27 3.63
N LYS A 159 -30.44 7.19 3.27
CA LYS A 159 -30.69 8.30 2.34
C LYS A 159 -30.48 7.92 0.87
N SER A 160 -29.81 6.79 0.60
CA SER A 160 -29.49 6.36 -0.76
C SER A 160 -30.72 5.86 -1.50
N LYS A 161 -30.95 6.42 -2.67
CA LYS A 161 -31.98 5.94 -3.61
C LYS A 161 -31.48 4.74 -4.43
N ILE A 162 -30.17 4.64 -4.64
CA ILE A 162 -29.54 3.57 -5.38
C ILE A 162 -29.68 2.24 -4.64
N LEU A 163 -29.52 2.25 -3.31
CA LEU A 163 -29.61 1.03 -2.49
C LEU A 163 -31.04 0.58 -2.25
N LYS A 164 -31.96 1.51 -2.18
CA LYS A 164 -33.36 1.21 -1.92
C LYS A 164 -33.94 0.35 -3.06
N GLY A 165 -34.33 -0.88 -2.72
CA GLY A 165 -34.83 -1.84 -3.70
C GLY A 165 -33.75 -2.57 -4.53
N SER A 166 -32.48 -2.41 -4.20
CA SER A 166 -31.37 -3.17 -4.81
C SER A 166 -31.18 -4.54 -4.14
N VAL A 167 -30.57 -5.46 -4.87
CA VAL A 167 -30.01 -6.72 -4.31
C VAL A 167 -28.53 -6.53 -4.14
N VAL A 168 -28.01 -6.79 -2.95
CA VAL A 168 -26.59 -6.70 -2.63
C VAL A 168 -26.03 -8.10 -2.39
N VAL A 169 -24.97 -8.45 -3.10
CA VAL A 169 -24.31 -9.75 -3.00
C VAL A 169 -22.89 -9.55 -2.48
N PHE A 170 -22.56 -10.17 -1.37
CA PHE A 170 -21.18 -10.26 -0.86
C PHE A 170 -20.58 -11.59 -1.30
N ASP A 171 -19.53 -11.53 -2.10
CA ASP A 171 -18.92 -12.72 -2.68
C ASP A 171 -17.42 -12.78 -2.46
N GLY A 172 -16.92 -13.95 -2.07
CA GLY A 172 -15.49 -14.22 -1.88
C GLY A 172 -14.89 -13.75 -0.55
N PHE A 173 -15.71 -13.49 0.46
CA PHE A 173 -15.25 -13.14 1.80
C PHE A 173 -15.09 -14.39 2.68
N THR A 174 -14.01 -14.42 3.47
CA THR A 174 -13.77 -15.45 4.49
C THR A 174 -14.24 -15.02 5.88
N GLY A 175 -14.67 -13.78 6.04
CA GLY A 175 -15.16 -13.17 7.26
C GLY A 175 -15.29 -11.66 7.10
N PHE A 176 -15.87 -11.01 8.08
CA PHE A 176 -16.06 -9.56 8.09
C PHE A 176 -15.51 -8.95 9.38
N THR A 177 -14.92 -7.78 9.27
CA THR A 177 -14.52 -7.01 10.45
C THR A 177 -15.75 -6.44 11.19
N PRO A 178 -15.64 -6.09 12.46
CA PRO A 178 -16.79 -5.53 13.20
C PRO A 178 -17.43 -4.30 12.56
N ILE A 179 -16.63 -3.45 11.88
CA ILE A 179 -17.16 -2.29 11.17
C ILE A 179 -17.90 -2.69 9.90
N GLN A 180 -17.40 -3.71 9.18
CA GLN A 180 -18.11 -4.27 8.03
C GLN A 180 -19.40 -4.96 8.44
N ASN A 181 -19.40 -5.70 9.55
CA ASN A 181 -20.60 -6.31 10.11
C ASN A 181 -21.71 -5.28 10.41
N ARG A 182 -21.34 -4.15 11.03
CA ARG A 182 -22.31 -3.05 11.27
C ARG A 182 -22.84 -2.45 9.97
N LEU A 183 -21.99 -2.34 8.94
CA LEU A 183 -22.42 -1.86 7.63
C LEU A 183 -23.35 -2.86 6.94
N ILE A 184 -23.04 -4.16 6.98
CA ILE A 184 -23.87 -5.23 6.41
C ILE A 184 -25.22 -5.28 7.11
N GLN A 185 -25.27 -5.14 8.43
CA GLN A 185 -26.51 -5.06 9.20
C GLN A 185 -27.42 -3.93 8.71
N GLU A 186 -26.84 -2.75 8.44
CA GLU A 186 -27.63 -1.62 7.93
C GLU A 186 -28.03 -1.83 6.45
N LEU A 187 -27.19 -2.46 5.63
CA LEU A 187 -27.57 -2.86 4.26
C LEU A 187 -28.73 -3.85 4.26
N MET A 188 -28.77 -4.80 5.18
CA MET A 188 -29.90 -5.73 5.34
C MET A 188 -31.22 -4.98 5.58
N ARG A 189 -31.20 -3.84 6.27
CA ARG A 189 -32.41 -3.02 6.53
C ARG A 189 -32.84 -2.17 5.35
N VAL A 190 -31.89 -1.74 4.51
CA VAL A 190 -32.13 -0.75 3.44
C VAL A 190 -32.39 -1.40 2.09
N CYS A 191 -31.70 -2.49 1.79
CA CYS A 191 -31.77 -3.18 0.51
C CYS A 191 -33.00 -4.10 0.44
N ALA A 192 -33.42 -4.44 -0.77
CA ALA A 192 -34.51 -5.40 -0.95
C ALA A 192 -34.07 -6.82 -0.56
N GLU A 193 -32.82 -7.14 -0.78
CA GLU A 193 -32.25 -8.44 -0.45
C GLU A 193 -30.74 -8.30 -0.26
N THR A 194 -30.19 -9.04 0.72
CA THR A 194 -28.76 -9.16 0.95
C THR A 194 -28.37 -10.62 0.91
N ILE A 195 -27.47 -10.98 0.00
CA ILE A 195 -26.99 -12.34 -0.23
C ILE A 195 -25.50 -12.40 0.13
N VAL A 196 -25.11 -13.43 0.88
CA VAL A 196 -23.69 -13.65 1.21
C VAL A 196 -23.28 -15.05 0.78
N THR A 197 -22.26 -15.16 -0.07
CA THR A 197 -21.68 -16.45 -0.43
C THR A 197 -20.65 -16.88 0.59
N VAL A 198 -20.74 -18.10 1.07
CA VAL A 198 -19.79 -18.67 2.05
C VAL A 198 -19.30 -20.01 1.52
N THR A 199 -17.97 -20.18 1.50
CA THR A 199 -17.35 -21.46 1.12
C THR A 199 -17.30 -22.39 2.32
N ILE A 200 -17.84 -23.61 2.16
CA ILE A 200 -17.87 -24.63 3.19
C ILE A 200 -17.56 -26.01 2.60
N GLY A 201 -17.11 -26.96 3.40
CA GLY A 201 -16.82 -28.33 2.98
C GLY A 201 -18.10 -29.09 2.62
N VAL A 202 -17.97 -29.97 1.62
CA VAL A 202 -19.06 -30.85 1.24
C VAL A 202 -19.45 -31.75 2.43
N GLY A 203 -20.74 -31.76 2.77
CA GLY A 203 -21.26 -32.56 3.89
C GLY A 203 -21.04 -31.94 5.28
N GLU A 204 -20.43 -30.76 5.37
CA GLU A 204 -20.34 -30.02 6.62
C GLU A 204 -21.63 -29.21 6.88
N ASP A 205 -22.04 -29.18 8.14
CA ASP A 205 -23.15 -28.35 8.58
C ASP A 205 -22.65 -26.91 8.82
N PRO A 206 -23.14 -25.91 8.07
CA PRO A 206 -22.73 -24.51 8.21
C PRO A 206 -23.10 -23.89 9.56
N TYR A 207 -24.09 -24.45 10.26
CA TYR A 207 -24.63 -23.93 11.51
C TYR A 207 -24.00 -24.54 12.76
N LYS A 208 -23.27 -25.64 12.59
CA LYS A 208 -22.57 -26.31 13.69
C LYS A 208 -21.16 -25.79 13.86
N MET A 209 -20.96 -24.98 14.89
CA MET A 209 -19.64 -24.48 15.24
C MET A 209 -18.68 -25.61 15.57
N ASP A 210 -17.47 -25.49 15.04
CA ASP A 210 -16.34 -26.40 15.30
C ASP A 210 -15.22 -25.67 16.04
N GLY A 211 -14.20 -26.42 16.46
CA GLY A 211 -13.00 -25.84 17.06
C GLY A 211 -12.24 -24.93 16.08
N GLU A 212 -11.53 -23.93 16.60
CA GLU A 212 -10.80 -22.92 15.81
C GLU A 212 -9.76 -23.49 14.84
N GLN A 213 -9.27 -24.70 15.14
CA GLN A 213 -8.31 -25.43 14.29
C GLN A 213 -8.94 -26.08 13.05
N LYS A 214 -10.26 -26.06 12.91
CA LYS A 214 -10.94 -26.67 11.75
C LYS A 214 -10.90 -25.75 10.54
N LEU A 215 -10.76 -26.34 9.36
CA LEU A 215 -10.56 -25.63 8.09
C LEU A 215 -11.66 -24.58 7.80
N PHE A 216 -12.92 -24.92 8.07
CA PHE A 216 -14.06 -24.04 7.82
C PHE A 216 -14.60 -23.34 9.05
N HIS A 217 -13.82 -23.27 10.13
CA HIS A 217 -14.23 -22.56 11.36
C HIS A 217 -14.63 -21.10 11.07
N LEU A 218 -13.80 -20.36 10.31
CA LEU A 218 -14.09 -18.97 9.97
C LEU A 218 -15.34 -18.81 9.13
N SER A 219 -15.60 -19.73 8.20
CA SER A 219 -16.82 -19.75 7.39
C SER A 219 -18.06 -19.97 8.26
N LYS A 220 -18.02 -20.93 9.16
CA LYS A 220 -19.12 -21.22 10.11
C LYS A 220 -19.35 -20.04 11.07
N LYS A 221 -18.28 -19.42 11.57
CA LYS A 221 -18.35 -18.22 12.39
C LYS A 221 -19.02 -17.06 11.62
N THR A 222 -18.66 -16.89 10.35
CA THR A 222 -19.28 -15.88 9.49
C THR A 222 -20.78 -16.10 9.35
N VAL A 223 -21.22 -17.34 9.16
CA VAL A 223 -22.65 -17.70 9.11
C VAL A 223 -23.34 -17.34 10.42
N ALA A 224 -22.78 -17.74 11.57
CA ALA A 224 -23.33 -17.46 12.89
C ALA A 224 -23.40 -15.93 13.18
N ASP A 225 -22.36 -15.19 12.80
CA ASP A 225 -22.33 -13.74 12.94
C ASP A 225 -23.42 -13.07 12.07
N LEU A 226 -23.61 -13.52 10.84
CA LEU A 226 -24.64 -13.01 9.92
C LEU A 226 -26.06 -13.33 10.43
N GLU A 227 -26.30 -14.52 10.96
CA GLU A 227 -27.59 -14.87 11.60
C GLU A 227 -27.90 -13.93 12.77
N LYS A 228 -26.92 -13.68 13.62
CA LYS A 228 -27.06 -12.74 14.73
C LYS A 228 -27.37 -11.32 14.24
N LEU A 229 -26.65 -10.84 13.22
CA LEU A 229 -26.88 -9.52 12.64
C LEU A 229 -28.26 -9.38 12.02
N ALA A 230 -28.76 -10.42 11.31
CA ALA A 230 -30.09 -10.44 10.74
C ALA A 230 -31.18 -10.39 11.83
N ALA A 231 -31.03 -11.19 12.89
CA ALA A 231 -31.94 -11.16 14.04
C ALA A 231 -31.96 -9.78 14.75
N GLU A 232 -30.80 -9.17 14.99
CA GLU A 232 -30.69 -7.83 15.56
C GLU A 232 -31.24 -6.73 14.63
N ALA A 233 -31.19 -6.95 13.32
CA ALA A 233 -31.77 -6.06 12.32
C ALA A 233 -33.27 -6.24 12.16
N GLU A 234 -33.88 -7.26 12.77
CA GLU A 234 -35.30 -7.65 12.62
C GLU A 234 -35.66 -7.92 11.14
N VAL A 235 -34.75 -8.56 10.38
CA VAL A 235 -34.91 -8.86 8.96
C VAL A 235 -35.24 -10.34 8.79
N GLU A 236 -36.18 -10.64 7.92
CA GLU A 236 -36.54 -12.01 7.60
C GLU A 236 -35.39 -12.70 6.83
N ARG A 237 -35.07 -13.91 7.26
CA ARG A 237 -34.07 -14.74 6.58
C ARG A 237 -34.73 -15.55 5.46
N GLY A 238 -34.15 -15.47 4.27
CA GLY A 238 -34.54 -16.31 3.12
C GLY A 238 -34.02 -17.75 3.24
N GLU A 239 -34.40 -18.56 2.29
CA GLU A 239 -33.92 -19.94 2.19
C GLU A 239 -32.44 -19.99 1.78
N ASP A 240 -31.70 -20.97 2.32
CA ASP A 240 -30.31 -21.20 1.94
C ASP A 240 -30.23 -21.85 0.56
N LEU A 241 -29.35 -21.30 -0.26
CA LEU A 241 -29.01 -21.88 -1.55
C LEU A 241 -27.70 -22.69 -1.43
N PHE A 242 -27.82 -23.99 -1.36
CA PHE A 242 -26.67 -24.88 -1.44
C PHE A 242 -26.30 -25.16 -2.89
N VAL A 243 -25.20 -24.57 -3.37
CA VAL A 243 -24.63 -24.87 -4.68
C VAL A 243 -23.93 -26.22 -4.57
N LYS A 244 -24.68 -27.31 -4.78
CA LYS A 244 -24.13 -28.67 -4.85
C LYS A 244 -23.54 -28.88 -6.23
N GLY A 245 -22.23 -29.00 -6.29
CA GLY A 245 -21.42 -29.46 -7.40
C GLY A 245 -22.04 -29.35 -8.82
N GLY A 246 -21.68 -28.32 -9.54
CA GLY A 246 -21.74 -28.33 -11.00
C GLY A 246 -20.79 -29.40 -11.56
N PRO A 247 -20.57 -29.48 -12.88
CA PRO A 247 -19.57 -30.38 -13.41
C PRO A 247 -18.26 -30.15 -12.66
N ASN A 248 -17.90 -31.18 -11.90
CA ASN A 248 -16.74 -31.08 -10.99
C ASN A 248 -15.55 -30.65 -11.84
N ARG A 249 -14.98 -29.50 -11.54
CA ARG A 249 -13.79 -28.99 -12.23
C ARG A 249 -12.62 -29.97 -12.19
N PHE A 250 -12.67 -30.92 -11.26
CA PHE A 250 -11.70 -32.00 -11.12
C PHE A 250 -12.13 -33.31 -11.82
N ALA A 251 -13.19 -33.33 -12.62
CA ALA A 251 -13.66 -34.57 -13.26
C ALA A 251 -12.60 -35.23 -14.16
N LYS A 252 -11.66 -34.45 -14.69
CA LYS A 252 -10.51 -34.92 -15.47
C LYS A 252 -9.22 -35.04 -14.68
N ALA A 253 -9.26 -34.80 -13.38
CA ALA A 253 -8.09 -34.78 -12.52
C ALA A 253 -8.43 -35.36 -11.12
N PRO A 254 -8.65 -36.67 -11.04
CA PRO A 254 -9.12 -37.33 -9.81
C PRO A 254 -8.14 -37.20 -8.63
N ALA A 255 -6.84 -37.16 -8.90
CA ALA A 255 -5.85 -36.93 -7.85
C ALA A 255 -5.93 -35.53 -7.24
N LEU A 256 -6.21 -34.50 -8.06
CA LEU A 256 -6.47 -33.15 -7.56
C LEU A 256 -7.76 -33.06 -6.75
N HIS A 257 -8.80 -33.78 -7.17
CA HIS A 257 -10.04 -33.87 -6.42
C HIS A 257 -9.82 -34.51 -5.04
N TYR A 258 -9.05 -35.62 -5.03
CA TYR A 258 -8.69 -36.27 -3.77
C TYR A 258 -7.85 -35.38 -2.86
N LEU A 259 -6.88 -34.64 -3.43
CA LEU A 259 -6.07 -33.69 -2.70
C LEU A 259 -6.94 -32.59 -2.08
N GLU A 260 -7.86 -31.98 -2.86
CA GLU A 260 -8.78 -30.94 -2.38
C GLU A 260 -9.65 -31.44 -1.20
N GLN A 261 -10.14 -32.65 -1.27
CA GLN A 261 -10.97 -33.24 -0.22
C GLN A 261 -10.20 -33.57 1.05
N ASN A 262 -8.91 -33.89 0.96
CA ASN A 262 -8.11 -34.40 2.07
C ASN A 262 -7.07 -33.41 2.61
N LEU A 263 -6.70 -32.38 1.84
CA LEU A 263 -5.72 -31.40 2.25
C LEU A 263 -6.19 -30.67 3.54
N PHE A 264 -5.28 -30.52 4.50
CA PHE A 264 -5.55 -29.96 5.83
C PHE A 264 -6.61 -30.71 6.65
N ARG A 265 -6.84 -31.99 6.37
CA ARG A 265 -7.64 -32.89 7.21
C ARG A 265 -6.72 -33.67 8.15
N TYR A 266 -7.18 -33.92 9.37
CA TYR A 266 -6.41 -34.66 10.36
C TYR A 266 -6.36 -36.15 10.08
N GLN A 267 -7.34 -36.66 9.34
CA GLN A 267 -7.39 -38.06 8.92
C GLN A 267 -7.34 -38.08 7.39
N TYR A 268 -6.39 -38.77 6.84
CA TYR A 268 -6.24 -38.97 5.43
C TYR A 268 -5.78 -40.41 5.14
N GLU A 269 -6.19 -40.92 4.01
CA GLU A 269 -5.64 -42.14 3.45
C GLU A 269 -4.77 -41.75 2.24
N PRO A 270 -3.68 -42.49 1.95
CA PRO A 270 -2.92 -42.27 0.73
C PRO A 270 -3.79 -42.45 -0.52
N TYR A 271 -3.59 -41.62 -1.52
CA TYR A 271 -4.25 -41.79 -2.82
C TYR A 271 -3.75 -43.09 -3.46
N ALA A 272 -4.67 -44.02 -3.73
CA ALA A 272 -4.33 -45.35 -4.25
C ALA A 272 -4.35 -45.44 -5.80
N GLY A 273 -4.80 -44.40 -6.49
CA GLY A 273 -4.87 -44.33 -7.95
C GLY A 273 -3.55 -43.90 -8.60
N GLU A 274 -3.44 -44.15 -9.89
CA GLU A 274 -2.40 -43.47 -10.70
C GLU A 274 -2.65 -41.97 -10.76
N GLN A 275 -1.58 -41.18 -10.71
CA GLN A 275 -1.67 -39.75 -10.82
C GLN A 275 -0.62 -39.19 -11.77
N GLN A 276 -0.99 -38.21 -12.58
CA GLN A 276 -0.12 -37.51 -13.52
C GLN A 276 -0.33 -36.00 -13.45
N GLU A 277 -1.19 -35.53 -12.57
CA GLU A 277 -1.61 -34.13 -12.49
C GLU A 277 -0.79 -33.31 -11.47
N ILE A 278 -0.12 -33.99 -10.53
CA ILE A 278 0.62 -33.35 -9.44
C ILE A 278 2.10 -33.66 -9.62
N HIS A 279 2.88 -32.61 -9.84
CA HIS A 279 4.32 -32.70 -9.96
C HIS A 279 4.97 -31.88 -8.84
N MET A 280 6.02 -32.41 -8.26
CA MET A 280 6.82 -31.73 -7.25
C MET A 280 8.27 -31.77 -7.67
N PHE A 281 8.97 -30.68 -7.54
CA PHE A 281 10.40 -30.60 -7.73
C PHE A 281 11.02 -29.71 -6.66
N GLU A 282 12.28 -29.94 -6.38
CA GLU A 282 13.09 -29.15 -5.47
C GLU A 282 14.19 -28.47 -6.26
N ALA A 283 14.40 -27.19 -5.97
CA ALA A 283 15.45 -26.39 -6.60
C ALA A 283 16.46 -25.91 -5.56
N LEU A 284 17.72 -25.68 -6.00
CA LEU A 284 18.79 -25.25 -5.12
C LEU A 284 18.69 -23.77 -4.68
N SER A 285 17.92 -22.98 -5.41
CA SER A 285 17.75 -21.55 -5.12
C SER A 285 16.42 -21.04 -5.66
N PRO A 286 15.90 -19.90 -5.14
CA PRO A 286 14.70 -19.27 -5.68
C PRO A 286 14.78 -18.93 -7.17
N ARG A 287 15.96 -18.55 -7.64
CA ARG A 287 16.16 -18.28 -9.07
C ARG A 287 16.00 -19.56 -9.91
N GLU A 288 16.61 -20.66 -9.46
CA GLU A 288 16.51 -21.95 -10.15
C GLU A 288 15.07 -22.48 -10.12
N GLU A 289 14.35 -22.30 -9.02
CA GLU A 289 12.93 -22.64 -8.89
C GLU A 289 12.09 -21.92 -9.95
N VAL A 290 12.31 -20.60 -10.11
CA VAL A 290 11.62 -19.81 -11.14
C VAL A 290 12.02 -20.22 -12.53
N HIS A 291 13.30 -20.51 -12.77
CA HIS A 291 13.80 -20.98 -14.06
C HIS A 291 13.16 -22.31 -14.47
N GLN A 292 13.14 -23.30 -13.59
CA GLN A 292 12.51 -24.60 -13.83
C GLN A 292 10.99 -24.47 -14.04
N THR A 293 10.33 -23.59 -13.27
CA THR A 293 8.93 -23.25 -13.49
C THR A 293 8.68 -22.68 -14.87
N ALA A 294 9.54 -21.77 -15.33
CA ALA A 294 9.45 -21.17 -16.66
C ALA A 294 9.65 -22.21 -17.80
N LEU A 295 10.62 -23.11 -17.63
CA LEU A 295 10.82 -24.21 -18.57
C LEU A 295 9.60 -25.15 -18.60
N TYR A 296 9.03 -25.47 -17.44
CA TYR A 296 7.83 -26.31 -17.36
C TYR A 296 6.61 -25.63 -18.00
N ILE A 297 6.42 -24.34 -17.83
CA ILE A 297 5.38 -23.57 -18.52
C ILE A 297 5.56 -23.70 -20.04
N ARG A 298 6.76 -23.54 -20.56
CA ARG A 298 7.02 -23.71 -21.99
C ARG A 298 6.76 -25.13 -22.49
N HIS A 299 7.05 -26.13 -21.69
CA HIS A 299 6.71 -27.53 -21.98
C HIS A 299 5.17 -27.70 -22.10
N LEU A 300 4.40 -27.20 -21.14
CA LEU A 300 2.94 -27.25 -21.18
C LEU A 300 2.32 -26.58 -22.44
N ILE A 301 2.89 -25.43 -22.84
CA ILE A 301 2.44 -24.70 -24.04
C ILE A 301 2.76 -25.51 -25.32
N ARG A 302 3.99 -26.04 -25.44
CA ARG A 302 4.46 -26.68 -26.66
C ARG A 302 3.92 -28.08 -26.86
N GLU A 303 3.83 -28.85 -25.79
CA GLU A 303 3.54 -30.29 -25.88
C GLU A 303 2.13 -30.64 -25.45
N GLN A 304 1.52 -29.85 -24.57
CA GLN A 304 0.17 -30.12 -24.08
C GLN A 304 -0.90 -29.17 -24.66
N GLY A 305 -0.48 -28.21 -25.52
CA GLY A 305 -1.41 -27.31 -26.19
C GLY A 305 -2.12 -26.31 -25.29
N MET A 306 -1.59 -26.07 -24.08
CA MET A 306 -2.10 -25.03 -23.18
C MET A 306 -1.80 -23.64 -23.74
N THR A 307 -2.57 -22.65 -23.29
CA THR A 307 -2.25 -21.23 -23.52
C THR A 307 -1.75 -20.59 -22.24
N TYR A 308 -0.99 -19.49 -22.35
CA TYR A 308 -0.53 -18.77 -21.16
C TYR A 308 -1.66 -18.31 -20.25
N ARG A 309 -2.88 -18.15 -20.78
CA ARG A 309 -4.08 -17.78 -20.00
C ARG A 309 -4.62 -18.91 -19.12
N ASP A 310 -4.24 -20.14 -19.42
CA ASP A 310 -4.67 -21.33 -18.67
C ASP A 310 -3.76 -21.60 -17.46
N ILE A 311 -2.66 -20.85 -17.33
CA ILE A 311 -1.62 -21.09 -16.34
C ILE A 311 -1.59 -19.93 -15.33
N ALA A 312 -1.62 -20.28 -14.06
CA ALA A 312 -1.41 -19.33 -12.94
C ALA A 312 -0.25 -19.79 -12.07
N VAL A 313 0.61 -18.85 -11.68
CA VAL A 313 1.69 -19.06 -10.73
C VAL A 313 1.34 -18.36 -9.43
N VAL A 314 1.34 -19.09 -8.32
CA VAL A 314 1.04 -18.57 -6.98
C VAL A 314 2.33 -18.59 -6.16
N ILE A 315 2.69 -17.45 -5.61
CA ILE A 315 3.94 -17.25 -4.87
C ILE A 315 3.60 -16.70 -3.48
N GLY A 316 4.13 -17.32 -2.43
CA GLY A 316 3.89 -16.89 -1.05
C GLY A 316 4.64 -15.60 -0.69
N ASP A 317 5.85 -15.42 -1.23
CA ASP A 317 6.66 -14.20 -1.09
C ASP A 317 6.90 -13.56 -2.46
N LEU A 318 5.92 -12.79 -2.92
CA LEU A 318 5.99 -12.16 -4.23
C LEU A 318 7.14 -11.14 -4.35
N GLU A 319 7.45 -10.40 -3.29
CA GLU A 319 8.52 -9.41 -3.29
C GLU A 319 9.91 -10.04 -3.46
N GLY A 320 10.16 -11.12 -2.73
CA GLY A 320 11.42 -11.87 -2.84
C GLY A 320 11.63 -12.56 -4.18
N TYR A 321 10.55 -12.96 -4.87
CA TYR A 321 10.63 -13.71 -6.13
C TYR A 321 10.46 -12.84 -7.39
N ALA A 322 9.89 -11.66 -7.28
CA ALA A 322 9.47 -10.86 -8.42
C ALA A 322 10.59 -10.54 -9.41
N SER A 323 11.80 -10.24 -8.93
CA SER A 323 12.95 -9.95 -9.79
C SER A 323 13.42 -11.17 -10.59
N TYR A 324 13.34 -12.35 -10.00
CA TYR A 324 13.66 -13.61 -10.67
C TYR A 324 12.60 -13.92 -11.74
N VAL A 325 11.31 -13.72 -11.43
CA VAL A 325 10.23 -13.91 -12.40
C VAL A 325 10.40 -12.96 -13.59
N GLU A 326 10.65 -11.68 -13.36
CA GLU A 326 10.87 -10.71 -14.44
C GLU A 326 12.06 -11.10 -15.33
N THR A 327 13.14 -11.58 -14.73
CA THR A 327 14.34 -11.97 -15.47
C THR A 327 14.15 -13.25 -16.25
N GLU A 328 13.74 -14.33 -15.58
CA GLU A 328 13.68 -15.67 -16.17
C GLU A 328 12.51 -15.78 -17.18
N PHE A 329 11.35 -15.20 -16.86
CA PHE A 329 10.22 -15.17 -17.80
C PHE A 329 10.51 -14.25 -18.99
N GLY A 330 11.19 -13.12 -18.76
CA GLY A 330 11.64 -12.22 -19.83
C GLY A 330 12.61 -12.90 -20.79
N GLN A 331 13.61 -13.63 -20.28
CA GLN A 331 14.58 -14.38 -21.10
C GLN A 331 13.91 -15.49 -21.94
N LEU A 332 12.88 -16.11 -21.42
CA LEU A 332 12.13 -17.17 -22.09
C LEU A 332 10.92 -16.66 -22.87
N GLU A 333 10.74 -15.34 -22.97
CA GLU A 333 9.62 -14.69 -23.68
C GLU A 333 8.23 -15.17 -23.20
N ILE A 334 8.10 -15.41 -21.88
CA ILE A 334 6.83 -15.80 -21.27
C ILE A 334 6.05 -14.55 -20.90
N PRO A 335 4.92 -14.24 -21.55
CA PRO A 335 4.08 -13.10 -21.15
C PRO A 335 3.41 -13.39 -19.81
N CYS A 336 3.62 -12.54 -18.83
CA CYS A 336 2.99 -12.66 -17.53
C CYS A 336 2.51 -11.31 -17.01
N PHE A 337 1.48 -11.33 -16.18
CA PHE A 337 1.08 -10.21 -15.34
C PHE A 337 1.54 -10.49 -13.92
N LEU A 338 2.36 -9.59 -13.39
CA LEU A 338 2.88 -9.65 -12.05
C LEU A 338 2.14 -8.63 -11.18
N ASP A 339 1.29 -9.13 -10.27
CA ASP A 339 0.43 -8.29 -9.41
C ASP A 339 1.22 -7.70 -8.26
N ARG A 340 2.08 -6.72 -8.56
CA ARG A 340 2.85 -5.98 -7.55
C ARG A 340 2.92 -4.49 -7.84
N THR A 341 3.11 -3.72 -6.79
CA THR A 341 3.50 -2.31 -6.88
C THR A 341 5.03 -2.22 -6.98
N ARG A 342 5.52 -1.44 -7.95
CA ARG A 342 6.95 -1.14 -8.04
C ARG A 342 7.28 0.05 -7.17
N GLY A 343 8.29 -0.10 -6.31
CA GLY A 343 8.85 1.04 -5.58
C GLY A 343 9.57 1.99 -6.55
N ILE A 344 9.34 3.29 -6.39
CA ILE A 344 9.97 4.33 -7.22
C ILE A 344 11.15 5.03 -6.50
N VAL A 345 11.58 4.51 -5.37
CA VAL A 345 12.61 5.16 -4.53
C VAL A 345 13.94 5.38 -5.28
N LEU A 346 14.30 4.46 -6.17
CA LEU A 346 15.52 4.56 -7.00
C LEU A 346 15.30 5.29 -8.33
N ASN A 347 14.12 5.86 -8.55
CA ASN A 347 13.88 6.68 -9.75
C ASN A 347 14.73 7.96 -9.68
N PRO A 348 15.45 8.34 -10.75
CA PRO A 348 16.29 9.54 -10.77
C PRO A 348 15.57 10.81 -10.32
N MET A 349 14.31 10.99 -10.69
CA MET A 349 13.51 12.13 -10.25
C MET A 349 13.30 12.13 -8.74
N ILE A 350 13.00 10.97 -8.16
CA ILE A 350 12.78 10.84 -6.70
C ILE A 350 14.09 11.12 -5.95
N GLU A 351 15.21 10.60 -6.44
CA GLU A 351 16.52 10.88 -5.85
C GLU A 351 16.91 12.36 -6.00
N TYR A 352 16.57 13.00 -7.11
CA TYR A 352 16.76 14.44 -7.31
C TYR A 352 15.96 15.26 -6.30
N ILE A 353 14.66 14.97 -6.13
CA ILE A 353 13.80 15.62 -5.13
C ILE A 353 14.35 15.42 -3.71
N LYS A 354 14.66 14.18 -3.34
CA LYS A 354 15.19 13.84 -2.01
C LYS A 354 16.51 14.54 -1.72
N SER A 355 17.42 14.54 -2.69
CA SER A 355 18.73 15.19 -2.53
C SER A 355 18.58 16.71 -2.41
N ALA A 356 17.69 17.33 -3.19
CA ALA A 356 17.39 18.76 -3.09
C ALA A 356 16.85 19.15 -1.69
N LEU A 357 15.92 18.38 -1.15
CA LEU A 357 15.40 18.60 0.22
C LEU A 357 16.48 18.37 1.28
N GLN A 358 17.36 17.38 1.09
CA GLN A 358 18.45 17.09 2.01
C GLN A 358 19.50 18.23 2.09
N LEU A 359 19.66 19.03 1.03
CA LEU A 359 20.54 20.20 1.06
C LEU A 359 20.19 21.11 2.25
N TYR A 360 18.91 21.45 2.40
CA TYR A 360 18.45 22.34 3.47
C TYR A 360 18.40 21.66 4.84
N ILE A 361 18.03 20.37 4.88
CA ILE A 361 17.99 19.61 6.14
C ILE A 361 19.38 19.44 6.77
N LYS A 362 20.42 19.25 5.93
CA LYS A 362 21.79 19.00 6.35
C LYS A 362 22.72 20.20 6.12
N ASP A 363 22.15 21.38 5.98
CA ASP A 363 22.88 22.63 5.79
C ASP A 363 24.01 22.53 4.76
N PHE A 364 23.70 22.12 3.52
CA PHE A 364 24.63 22.08 2.40
C PHE A 364 25.96 21.38 2.75
N SER A 365 25.85 20.21 3.39
CA SER A 365 27.02 19.37 3.66
C SER A 365 27.62 18.85 2.35
N TYR A 366 28.91 18.49 2.34
CA TYR A 366 29.60 17.94 1.19
C TYR A 366 28.80 16.82 0.51
N ASP A 367 28.38 15.82 1.30
CA ASP A 367 27.63 14.67 0.77
C ASP A 367 26.32 15.07 0.08
N THR A 368 25.57 16.02 0.65
CA THR A 368 24.29 16.42 0.09
C THR A 368 24.42 17.24 -1.17
N VAL A 369 25.42 18.13 -1.23
CA VAL A 369 25.68 18.96 -2.41
C VAL A 369 26.08 18.08 -3.59
N PHE A 370 27.05 17.18 -3.42
CA PHE A 370 27.51 16.34 -4.53
C PHE A 370 26.56 15.19 -4.86
N HIS A 371 25.77 14.72 -3.91
CA HIS A 371 24.67 13.82 -4.21
C HIS A 371 23.62 14.48 -5.14
N PHE A 372 23.22 15.73 -4.83
CA PHE A 372 22.31 16.49 -5.66
C PHE A 372 22.90 16.75 -7.08
N LEU A 373 24.10 17.29 -7.16
CA LEU A 373 24.75 17.63 -8.42
C LEU A 373 24.97 16.41 -9.31
N ARG A 374 25.29 15.25 -8.73
CA ARG A 374 25.53 13.99 -9.45
C ARG A 374 24.26 13.16 -9.70
N SER A 375 23.08 13.69 -9.39
CA SER A 375 21.81 13.01 -9.66
C SER A 375 21.49 12.83 -11.14
N GLY A 376 22.20 13.53 -12.03
CA GLY A 376 21.97 13.53 -13.48
C GLY A 376 20.87 14.49 -13.93
N MET A 377 20.26 15.23 -13.00
CA MET A 377 19.18 16.20 -13.27
C MET A 377 19.63 17.67 -13.15
N ALA A 378 20.84 17.92 -12.64
CA ALA A 378 21.42 19.27 -12.59
C ALA A 378 21.92 19.70 -13.96
N ASP A 379 21.71 20.96 -14.35
CA ASP A 379 22.20 21.53 -15.62
C ASP A 379 23.65 22.02 -15.49
N ILE A 380 24.50 21.19 -14.91
CA ILE A 380 25.93 21.42 -14.70
C ILE A 380 26.68 20.22 -15.23
N SER A 381 27.67 20.45 -16.05
CA SER A 381 28.44 19.37 -16.66
C SER A 381 29.25 18.60 -15.61
N ARG A 382 29.61 17.36 -15.95
CA ARG A 382 30.37 16.49 -15.04
C ARG A 382 31.73 17.08 -14.69
N GLU A 383 32.38 17.70 -15.66
CA GLU A 383 33.66 18.39 -15.50
C GLU A 383 33.53 19.59 -14.56
N GLU A 384 32.47 20.35 -14.67
CA GLU A 384 32.19 21.48 -13.79
C GLU A 384 31.87 21.03 -12.35
N ILE A 385 31.16 19.91 -12.22
CA ILE A 385 30.91 19.30 -10.89
C ILE A 385 32.22 18.86 -10.25
N ASP A 386 33.11 18.20 -11.00
CA ASP A 386 34.40 17.73 -10.51
C ASP A 386 35.31 18.91 -10.13
N GLU A 387 35.27 20.01 -10.89
CA GLU A 387 36.02 21.23 -10.57
C GLU A 387 35.53 21.87 -9.27
N LEU A 388 34.21 21.99 -9.10
CA LEU A 388 33.60 22.48 -7.88
C LEU A 388 33.92 21.58 -6.67
N GLU A 389 33.87 20.27 -6.86
CA GLU A 389 34.17 19.29 -5.81
C GLU A 389 35.62 19.40 -5.32
N ASN A 390 36.59 19.48 -6.24
CA ASN A 390 37.98 19.69 -5.90
C ASN A 390 38.19 20.98 -5.09
N TYR A 391 37.53 22.06 -5.48
CA TYR A 391 37.57 23.32 -4.75
C TYR A 391 36.99 23.19 -3.33
N VAL A 392 35.81 22.52 -3.21
CA VAL A 392 35.13 22.33 -1.92
C VAL A 392 35.96 21.45 -0.98
N ILE A 393 36.57 20.37 -1.49
CA ILE A 393 37.43 19.49 -0.69
C ILE A 393 38.61 20.28 -0.12
N ARG A 394 39.28 21.09 -0.95
CA ARG A 394 40.47 21.86 -0.54
C ARG A 394 40.17 23.01 0.41
N THR A 395 39.03 23.69 0.21
CA THR A 395 38.67 24.85 1.03
C THR A 395 37.85 24.50 2.25
N GLY A 396 37.24 23.30 2.28
CA GLY A 396 36.28 22.89 3.30
C GLY A 396 34.97 23.70 3.26
N ALA A 397 34.58 24.20 2.08
CA ALA A 397 33.34 24.98 1.91
C ALA A 397 32.12 24.13 2.27
N ARG A 398 31.27 24.63 3.17
CA ARG A 398 30.06 23.97 3.65
C ARG A 398 29.06 24.99 4.19
N GLY A 399 27.81 24.61 4.25
CA GLY A 399 26.72 25.42 4.78
C GLY A 399 26.12 26.38 3.77
N TYR A 400 24.80 26.57 3.84
CA TYR A 400 24.04 27.47 2.96
C TYR A 400 24.69 28.86 2.82
N ARG A 401 25.14 29.44 3.94
CA ARG A 401 25.78 30.77 3.93
C ARG A 401 27.04 30.84 3.07
N THR A 402 27.77 29.75 2.95
CA THR A 402 29.00 29.72 2.13
C THR A 402 28.63 29.66 0.65
N TYR A 403 27.65 28.84 0.29
CA TYR A 403 27.21 28.71 -1.11
C TYR A 403 26.39 29.92 -1.60
N SER A 404 25.70 30.63 -0.69
CA SER A 404 24.94 31.85 -1.06
C SER A 404 25.84 33.08 -1.29
N ARG A 405 27.13 33.01 -0.97
CA ARG A 405 28.09 34.10 -1.18
C ARG A 405 29.15 33.72 -2.20
N LEU A 406 29.83 34.71 -2.78
CA LEU A 406 30.95 34.46 -3.66
C LEU A 406 32.06 33.71 -2.95
N PHE A 407 32.60 32.71 -3.59
CA PHE A 407 33.84 32.06 -3.14
C PHE A 407 34.99 33.04 -3.33
N THR A 408 35.75 33.28 -2.29
CA THR A 408 36.88 34.20 -2.29
C THR A 408 38.20 33.54 -1.87
N ARG A 409 38.13 32.33 -1.30
CA ARG A 409 39.29 31.60 -0.84
C ARG A 409 40.03 30.98 -2.01
N ARG A 410 41.30 31.31 -2.21
CA ARG A 410 42.20 30.74 -3.21
C ARG A 410 42.84 29.48 -2.65
N THR A 411 43.04 28.44 -3.50
CA THR A 411 43.75 27.21 -3.13
C THR A 411 45.24 27.32 -3.48
N GLU A 412 46.08 26.58 -2.77
CA GLU A 412 47.54 26.56 -3.04
C GLU A 412 47.88 26.21 -4.44
N GLU A 413 47.14 25.27 -5.06
CA GLU A 413 47.33 24.85 -6.46
C GLU A 413 46.96 25.93 -7.50
N MET A 414 46.03 26.81 -7.14
CA MET A 414 45.73 28.00 -7.94
C MET A 414 46.90 28.98 -7.90
N GLN A 415 47.60 29.04 -6.78
CA GLN A 415 48.76 29.90 -6.61
C GLN A 415 50.03 29.29 -7.26
N GLU A 416 50.24 27.97 -7.22
CA GLU A 416 51.37 27.28 -7.84
C GLU A 416 51.25 27.19 -9.36
N ASN A 417 50.06 26.95 -9.89
CA ASN A 417 49.83 26.92 -11.36
C ASN A 417 49.81 28.31 -12.02
N ALA A 418 49.91 29.34 -11.18
CA ALA A 418 49.97 30.75 -11.59
C ALA A 418 51.37 31.22 -11.93
N GLU A 419 52.32 30.35 -12.37
CA GLU A 419 53.54 30.84 -13.02
C GLU A 419 53.15 31.56 -14.33
N GLY A 420 52.56 32.75 -14.19
CA GLY A 420 52.34 33.62 -15.32
C GLY A 420 51.21 34.60 -15.28
N SER A 421 50.15 34.50 -14.47
CA SER A 421 49.25 35.63 -14.39
C SER A 421 48.15 35.50 -13.35
N GLU A 422 48.05 36.51 -12.49
CA GLU A 422 46.87 36.88 -11.65
C GLU A 422 45.52 36.75 -12.39
N GLN A 423 45.57 36.93 -13.73
CA GLN A 423 44.43 36.75 -14.65
C GLN A 423 43.96 35.29 -14.83
N ALA A 424 44.83 34.31 -14.69
CA ALA A 424 44.43 32.91 -14.78
C ALA A 424 43.67 32.43 -13.53
N GLU A 425 44.17 32.88 -12.37
CA GLU A 425 43.47 32.64 -11.08
C GLU A 425 42.09 33.29 -11.04
N GLU A 426 41.99 34.54 -11.51
CA GLU A 426 40.73 35.28 -11.55
C GLU A 426 39.71 34.60 -12.44
N LYS A 427 40.10 34.12 -13.62
CA LYS A 427 39.25 33.34 -14.52
C LYS A 427 38.75 32.03 -13.87
N THR A 428 39.62 31.34 -13.14
CA THR A 428 39.23 30.11 -12.44
C THR A 428 38.21 30.41 -11.34
N MET A 429 38.44 31.46 -10.56
CA MET A 429 37.49 31.90 -9.51
C MET A 429 36.15 32.38 -10.09
N GLU A 430 36.18 33.08 -11.22
CA GLU A 430 34.96 33.49 -11.93
C GLU A 430 34.17 32.28 -12.40
N ARG A 431 34.85 31.26 -12.95
CA ARG A 431 34.22 30.01 -13.40
C ARG A 431 33.60 29.24 -12.24
N LEU A 432 34.32 29.06 -11.13
CA LEU A 432 33.81 28.42 -9.92
C LEU A 432 32.61 29.15 -9.35
N ASN A 433 32.63 30.48 -9.34
CA ASN A 433 31.50 31.28 -8.89
C ASN A 433 30.31 31.23 -9.82
N ARG A 434 30.53 31.07 -11.13
CA ARG A 434 29.44 30.82 -12.08
C ARG A 434 28.77 29.47 -11.81
N ILE A 435 29.56 28.37 -11.63
CA ILE A 435 29.04 27.05 -11.30
C ILE A 435 28.26 27.09 -9.99
N ARG A 436 28.84 27.73 -8.95
CA ARG A 436 28.16 27.94 -7.68
C ARG A 436 26.82 28.67 -7.86
N GLN A 437 26.79 29.73 -8.69
CA GLN A 437 25.57 30.50 -8.92
C GLN A 437 24.50 29.66 -9.64
N GLN A 438 24.88 28.92 -10.69
CA GLN A 438 23.97 28.01 -11.38
C GLN A 438 23.37 26.97 -10.42
N PHE A 439 24.19 26.41 -9.52
CA PHE A 439 23.72 25.50 -8.51
C PHE A 439 22.72 26.17 -7.54
N MET A 440 23.05 27.35 -7.04
CA MET A 440 22.17 28.08 -6.10
C MET A 440 20.86 28.50 -6.76
N ASP A 441 20.90 29.01 -8.01
CA ASP A 441 19.70 29.41 -8.76
C ASP A 441 18.74 28.20 -8.95
N ALA A 442 19.30 27.00 -9.12
CA ALA A 442 18.49 25.80 -9.27
C ALA A 442 17.73 25.40 -7.99
N VAL A 443 18.27 25.72 -6.80
CA VAL A 443 17.71 25.23 -5.53
C VAL A 443 17.12 26.33 -4.64
N GLU A 444 17.35 27.60 -4.92
CA GLU A 444 16.97 28.73 -4.05
C GLU A 444 15.45 28.79 -3.81
N ILE A 445 14.65 28.37 -4.79
CA ILE A 445 13.19 28.31 -4.67
C ILE A 445 12.72 27.38 -3.52
N LEU A 446 13.57 26.46 -3.09
CA LEU A 446 13.30 25.57 -1.96
C LEU A 446 13.75 26.15 -0.60
N HIS A 447 14.36 27.36 -0.60
CA HIS A 447 14.75 28.03 0.62
C HIS A 447 13.56 28.69 1.29
N MET A 448 13.04 28.06 2.32
CA MET A 448 11.80 28.46 2.97
C MET A 448 12.00 29.05 4.35
N GLY A 449 11.11 29.95 4.73
CA GLY A 449 11.08 30.56 6.05
C GLY A 449 10.44 29.65 7.10
N SER A 450 10.78 29.85 8.36
CA SER A 450 10.27 29.05 9.49
C SER A 450 8.76 29.17 9.75
N GLN A 451 8.06 30.08 9.08
CA GLN A 451 6.62 30.33 9.25
C GLN A 451 5.77 29.74 8.14
N GLU A 452 6.36 29.13 7.14
CA GLU A 452 5.65 28.58 6.00
C GLU A 452 5.02 27.24 6.33
N LYS A 453 3.88 26.93 5.67
CA LYS A 453 3.12 25.75 5.88
C LYS A 453 3.55 24.63 4.94
N ALA A 454 3.22 23.38 5.26
CA ALA A 454 3.50 22.23 4.40
C ALA A 454 2.92 22.38 2.98
N GLY A 455 1.77 23.07 2.82
CA GLY A 455 1.20 23.37 1.50
C GLY A 455 2.09 24.27 0.65
N ASP A 456 2.72 25.28 1.25
CA ASP A 456 3.64 26.18 0.57
C ASP A 456 4.87 25.41 0.08
N TYR A 457 5.37 24.46 0.91
CA TYR A 457 6.44 23.53 0.51
C TYR A 457 6.11 22.72 -0.74
N VAL A 458 4.91 22.19 -0.82
CA VAL A 458 4.46 21.42 -2.00
C VAL A 458 4.44 22.30 -3.25
N SER A 459 3.98 23.55 -3.13
CA SER A 459 3.97 24.51 -4.24
C SER A 459 5.40 24.83 -4.70
N HIS A 460 6.29 25.17 -3.78
CA HIS A 460 7.70 25.44 -4.09
C HIS A 460 8.42 24.21 -4.69
N LEU A 461 8.08 23.01 -4.24
CA LEU A 461 8.62 21.78 -4.81
C LEU A 461 8.13 21.57 -6.25
N TYR A 462 6.87 21.88 -6.53
CA TYR A 462 6.34 21.83 -7.90
C TYR A 462 7.05 22.84 -8.80
N ASP A 463 7.17 24.08 -8.35
CA ASP A 463 7.86 25.15 -9.07
C ASP A 463 9.35 24.82 -9.29
N PHE A 464 10.01 24.18 -8.31
CA PHE A 464 11.37 23.67 -8.44
C PHE A 464 11.50 22.64 -9.57
N LEU A 465 10.56 21.70 -9.68
CA LEU A 465 10.57 20.70 -10.73
C LEU A 465 10.32 21.32 -12.12
N GLU A 466 9.44 22.29 -12.19
CA GLU A 466 9.12 23.02 -13.43
C GLU A 466 10.30 23.88 -13.87
N GLN A 467 10.86 24.70 -12.98
CA GLN A 467 12.01 25.57 -13.26
C GLN A 467 13.22 24.78 -13.75
N ASN A 468 13.48 23.62 -13.16
CA ASN A 468 14.59 22.73 -13.54
C ASN A 468 14.24 21.79 -14.72
N GLN A 469 13.07 21.95 -15.36
CA GLN A 469 12.63 21.21 -16.55
C GLN A 469 12.75 19.68 -16.37
N VAL A 470 12.46 19.18 -15.16
CA VAL A 470 12.67 17.76 -14.81
C VAL A 470 11.87 16.82 -15.70
N GLN A 471 10.65 17.21 -16.09
CA GLN A 471 9.83 16.41 -17.02
C GLN A 471 10.51 16.20 -18.36
N GLN A 472 11.16 17.22 -18.92
CA GLN A 472 11.85 17.12 -20.21
C GLN A 472 13.10 16.23 -20.09
N LYS A 473 13.82 16.34 -18.97
CA LYS A 473 15.01 15.52 -18.70
C LYS A 473 14.70 14.03 -18.51
N LEU A 474 13.49 13.70 -18.06
CA LEU A 474 13.03 12.31 -17.95
C LEU A 474 12.61 11.69 -19.29
N LEU A 475 12.29 12.50 -20.29
CA LEU A 475 11.88 12.03 -21.61
C LEU A 475 13.07 11.81 -22.56
N ASN A 476 14.24 12.35 -22.24
CA ASN A 476 15.51 12.19 -22.95
C ASN A 476 16.35 11.08 -22.33
#